data_5fb601f422cf688e7247ecc1289a7190
#
_entry.id   5fb601f422cf688e7247ecc1289a7190
#
_cell.length_a   1.000
_cell.length_b   1.000
_cell.length_c   1.000
_cell.angle_alpha   90.00
_cell.angle_beta   90.00
_cell.angle_gamma   90.00
#
_symmetry.space_group_name_H-M   'P 1'
#
loop_
_entity.id
_entity.type
_entity.pdbx_description
1 polymer ?
#
loop_
_entity_poly.entity_id
_entity_poly.type
_entity_poly.pdbx_seq_one_letter_code
_entity_poly.pdbx_strand_id
1 'polypeptide(L)'
;PTNTPKPAPTIDPNRNYWWNDVVFYEIFVRSFYDSDGDGIGDINGLIEKLDYLNDGDPSTTDDLGITGIWLMPIMESPSYHGYDVTDYYKVDPEYGTNEDFKRLMDEAHKRGIYVIVDLVLNHTSTQHPWFVESKDPNSPYRDWYLWSDSFQDYVGPWGQKVWHPSNGSYYYGVFWDGMPDLNLQNPVVTNQIENITRFWLDNMNVDGFRFDAIKHFIEDGSAQENTNFTHDWLTEYNA
;
A
#
# COMPACT_ATOMS: atom_id res chain seq x y z
N PRO A 1 -22.93 16.80 22.59
CA PRO A 1 -21.89 15.95 23.12
C PRO A 1 -20.57 16.48 22.58
N THR A 2 -19.71 16.97 23.50
CA THR A 2 -18.36 17.41 23.18
C THR A 2 -17.53 16.14 22.97
N ASN A 3 -17.12 15.86 21.74
CA ASN A 3 -16.11 14.84 21.46
C ASN A 3 -14.80 15.30 22.11
N THR A 4 -14.50 14.74 23.27
CA THR A 4 -13.16 14.86 23.86
C THR A 4 -12.23 13.99 22.99
N PRO A 5 -11.15 14.53 22.41
CA PRO A 5 -10.21 13.72 21.65
C PRO A 5 -9.70 12.56 22.50
N LYS A 6 -9.73 11.34 21.95
CA LYS A 6 -9.09 10.18 22.60
C LYS A 6 -7.61 10.54 22.80
N PRO A 7 -7.04 10.38 24.00
CA PRO A 7 -5.62 10.68 24.21
C PRO A 7 -4.78 9.82 23.25
N ALA A 8 -3.78 10.45 22.64
CA ALA A 8 -2.80 9.74 21.83
C ALA A 8 -2.21 8.58 22.62
N PRO A 9 -1.96 7.42 22.01
CA PRO A 9 -1.34 6.29 22.68
C PRO A 9 -0.02 6.74 23.30
N THR A 10 0.13 6.52 24.59
CA THR A 10 1.37 6.82 25.33
C THR A 10 2.44 5.86 24.83
N ILE A 11 3.43 6.37 24.11
CA ILE A 11 4.61 5.59 23.75
C ILE A 11 5.31 5.21 25.05
N ASP A 12 5.37 3.92 25.37
CA ASP A 12 6.19 3.40 26.47
C ASP A 12 7.66 3.51 26.07
N PRO A 13 8.45 4.41 26.67
CA PRO A 13 9.85 4.59 26.30
C PRO A 13 10.74 3.37 26.62
N ASN A 14 10.21 2.39 27.37
CA ASN A 14 10.90 1.15 27.70
C ASN A 14 10.47 -0.04 26.82
N ARG A 15 9.50 0.16 25.92
CA ARG A 15 9.07 -0.88 24.99
C ARG A 15 10.06 -0.93 23.82
N ASN A 16 10.80 -2.03 23.74
CA ASN A 16 11.65 -2.29 22.57
C ASN A 16 10.76 -2.72 21.40
N TYR A 17 10.55 -1.81 20.46
CA TYR A 17 9.81 -2.10 19.25
C TYR A 17 10.80 -2.74 18.25
N TRP A 18 10.44 -3.88 17.65
CA TRP A 18 11.29 -4.63 16.75
C TRP A 18 11.85 -3.77 15.58
N TRP A 19 11.08 -2.80 15.11
CA TRP A 19 11.47 -1.92 14.00
C TRP A 19 12.53 -0.87 14.35
N ASN A 20 12.86 -0.66 15.63
CA ASN A 20 13.89 0.31 16.02
C ASN A 20 15.30 -0.13 15.68
N ASP A 21 15.55 -1.44 15.66
CA ASP A 21 16.88 -2.02 15.46
C ASP A 21 17.01 -2.74 14.10
N VAL A 22 15.99 -2.65 13.25
CA VAL A 22 15.97 -3.31 11.94
C VAL A 22 16.70 -2.50 10.89
N VAL A 23 17.54 -3.18 10.11
CA VAL A 23 18.12 -2.65 8.88
C VAL A 23 17.30 -3.15 7.70
N PHE A 24 16.53 -2.26 7.11
CA PHE A 24 15.67 -2.59 5.96
C PHE A 24 16.45 -2.54 4.65
N TYR A 25 16.19 -3.53 3.80
CA TYR A 25 16.59 -3.57 2.40
C TYR A 25 15.33 -3.44 1.53
N GLU A 26 15.25 -2.37 0.74
CA GLU A 26 14.13 -2.18 -0.19
C GLU A 26 14.32 -3.06 -1.42
N ILE A 27 13.27 -3.80 -1.80
CA ILE A 27 13.28 -4.73 -2.93
C ILE A 27 12.16 -4.40 -3.90
N PHE A 28 12.52 -4.09 -5.13
CA PHE A 28 11.65 -4.15 -6.28
C PHE A 28 11.72 -5.57 -6.87
N VAL A 29 10.73 -6.41 -6.58
CA VAL A 29 10.72 -7.84 -6.90
C VAL A 29 11.04 -8.06 -8.38
N ARG A 30 10.40 -7.29 -9.27
CA ARG A 30 10.56 -7.36 -10.72
C ARG A 30 12.01 -7.31 -11.21
N SER A 31 12.88 -6.61 -10.51
CA SER A 31 14.29 -6.43 -10.91
C SER A 31 15.29 -7.14 -10.01
N PHE A 32 14.83 -7.93 -9.04
CA PHE A 32 15.71 -8.51 -8.04
C PHE A 32 16.34 -9.83 -8.51
N TYR A 33 15.52 -10.85 -8.76
CA TYR A 33 16.01 -12.13 -9.28
C TYR A 33 14.86 -12.89 -9.99
N ASP A 34 15.12 -13.32 -11.21
CA ASP A 34 14.22 -14.08 -12.07
C ASP A 34 14.55 -15.58 -11.91
N SER A 35 13.61 -16.37 -11.37
CA SER A 35 13.83 -17.79 -11.09
C SER A 35 13.44 -18.70 -12.23
N ASP A 36 12.56 -18.27 -13.15
CA ASP A 36 12.01 -19.09 -14.23
C ASP A 36 12.52 -18.72 -15.64
N GLY A 37 13.23 -17.57 -15.75
CA GLY A 37 13.91 -17.14 -16.96
C GLY A 37 13.01 -16.39 -17.95
N ASP A 38 11.91 -15.80 -17.48
CA ASP A 38 10.98 -15.03 -18.31
C ASP A 38 11.40 -13.54 -18.47
N GLY A 39 12.42 -13.10 -17.74
CA GLY A 39 12.95 -11.74 -17.76
C GLY A 39 12.36 -10.84 -16.66
N ILE A 40 11.52 -11.38 -15.79
CA ILE A 40 10.87 -10.68 -14.69
C ILE A 40 11.29 -11.34 -13.37
N GLY A 41 11.79 -10.56 -12.40
CA GLY A 41 12.08 -11.06 -11.07
C GLY A 41 10.79 -11.46 -10.35
N ASP A 42 10.85 -12.51 -9.55
CA ASP A 42 9.70 -13.13 -8.91
C ASP A 42 9.95 -13.48 -7.44
N ILE A 43 8.90 -13.88 -6.73
CA ILE A 43 8.96 -14.25 -5.29
C ILE A 43 9.84 -15.48 -5.07
N ASN A 44 9.84 -16.45 -5.97
CA ASN A 44 10.68 -17.63 -5.86
C ASN A 44 12.16 -17.25 -6.01
N GLY A 45 12.46 -16.35 -6.93
CA GLY A 45 13.79 -15.77 -7.09
C GLY A 45 14.25 -15.02 -5.84
N LEU A 46 13.34 -14.27 -5.19
CA LEU A 46 13.66 -13.64 -3.92
C LEU A 46 13.96 -14.67 -2.83
N ILE A 47 13.17 -15.76 -2.74
CA ILE A 47 13.43 -16.86 -1.80
C ILE A 47 14.82 -17.47 -2.03
N GLU A 48 15.22 -17.70 -3.29
CA GLU A 48 16.55 -18.24 -3.64
C GLU A 48 17.71 -17.32 -3.20
N LYS A 49 17.43 -16.04 -2.99
CA LYS A 49 18.43 -15.03 -2.62
C LYS A 49 18.36 -14.59 -1.16
N LEU A 50 17.53 -15.20 -0.33
CA LEU A 50 17.45 -14.85 1.08
C LEU A 50 18.78 -15.05 1.80
N ASP A 51 19.54 -16.11 1.50
CA ASP A 51 20.86 -16.36 2.12
C ASP A 51 21.90 -15.29 1.77
N TYR A 52 21.75 -14.63 0.61
CA TYR A 52 22.58 -13.46 0.28
C TYR A 52 22.23 -12.26 1.15
N LEU A 53 20.94 -12.10 1.51
CA LEU A 53 20.46 -11.00 2.33
C LEU A 53 20.78 -11.24 3.82
N ASN A 54 20.48 -12.45 4.31
CA ASN A 54 20.79 -12.93 5.64
C ASN A 54 20.56 -14.45 5.67
N ASP A 55 21.59 -15.24 6.00
CA ASP A 55 21.49 -16.72 6.08
C ASP A 55 20.95 -17.23 7.42
N GLY A 56 20.76 -16.32 8.39
CA GLY A 56 20.26 -16.62 9.73
C GLY A 56 21.33 -17.15 10.69
N ASP A 57 22.59 -17.26 10.25
CA ASP A 57 23.72 -17.69 11.09
C ASP A 57 24.59 -16.48 11.47
N PRO A 58 24.57 -16.02 12.74
CA PRO A 58 25.34 -14.86 13.16
C PRO A 58 26.88 -15.11 13.18
N SER A 59 27.32 -16.32 12.90
CA SER A 59 28.74 -16.65 12.82
C SER A 59 29.35 -16.52 11.43
N THR A 60 28.52 -16.36 10.39
CA THR A 60 28.95 -16.10 9.01
C THR A 60 29.15 -14.60 8.77
N THR A 61 29.83 -14.24 7.69
CA THR A 61 30.07 -12.84 7.30
C THR A 61 30.03 -12.67 5.77
N ASP A 62 29.39 -13.58 5.07
CA ASP A 62 29.28 -13.65 3.60
C ASP A 62 27.90 -13.28 3.07
N ASP A 63 27.00 -12.87 3.97
CA ASP A 63 25.72 -12.24 3.67
C ASP A 63 25.73 -10.72 3.94
N LEU A 64 24.62 -10.04 3.71
CA LEU A 64 24.47 -8.60 4.00
C LEU A 64 24.10 -8.34 5.46
N GLY A 65 23.64 -9.33 6.22
CA GLY A 65 23.21 -9.23 7.61
C GLY A 65 22.01 -8.31 7.83
N ILE A 66 21.15 -8.13 6.82
CA ILE A 66 19.93 -7.33 6.98
C ILE A 66 18.91 -8.08 7.84
N THR A 67 18.06 -7.34 8.52
CA THR A 67 17.03 -7.92 9.41
C THR A 67 15.62 -7.52 9.03
N GLY A 68 15.46 -6.78 7.95
CA GLY A 68 14.16 -6.43 7.39
C GLY A 68 14.17 -6.25 5.89
N ILE A 69 13.07 -6.62 5.24
CA ILE A 69 12.80 -6.38 3.83
C ILE A 69 11.59 -5.46 3.73
N TRP A 70 11.71 -4.44 2.90
CA TRP A 70 10.57 -3.68 2.40
C TRP A 70 10.36 -4.05 0.94
N LEU A 71 9.23 -4.69 0.66
CA LEU A 71 8.80 -5.00 -0.71
C LEU A 71 8.05 -3.80 -1.28
N MET A 72 8.53 -3.25 -2.40
CA MET A 72 7.73 -2.36 -3.24
C MET A 72 6.43 -3.07 -3.65
N PRO A 73 5.41 -2.37 -4.19
CA PRO A 73 4.09 -2.96 -4.41
C PRO A 73 4.14 -4.32 -5.11
N ILE A 74 3.48 -5.31 -4.51
CA ILE A 74 3.42 -6.69 -5.00
C ILE A 74 2.00 -7.16 -5.31
N MET A 75 0.99 -6.29 -5.08
CA MET A 75 -0.41 -6.61 -5.35
C MET A 75 -0.70 -6.52 -6.84
N GLU A 76 -1.72 -7.27 -7.30
CA GLU A 76 -2.11 -7.30 -8.72
C GLU A 76 -2.31 -5.89 -9.27
N SER A 77 -1.60 -5.57 -10.36
CA SER A 77 -1.54 -4.24 -10.97
C SER A 77 -1.30 -4.34 -12.49
N PRO A 78 -1.86 -3.45 -13.31
CA PRO A 78 -1.60 -3.44 -14.74
C PRO A 78 -0.26 -2.80 -15.12
N SER A 79 0.44 -2.17 -14.17
CA SER A 79 1.69 -1.46 -14.44
C SER A 79 2.89 -2.16 -13.79
N TYR A 80 4.05 -2.00 -14.42
CA TYR A 80 5.30 -2.57 -13.92
C TYR A 80 5.70 -2.08 -12.52
N HIS A 81 5.24 -0.90 -12.10
CA HIS A 81 5.58 -0.33 -10.81
C HIS A 81 4.64 -0.74 -9.66
N GLY A 82 3.45 -1.26 -9.96
CA GLY A 82 2.53 -1.82 -8.98
C GLY A 82 1.72 -0.82 -8.15
N TYR A 83 1.89 0.50 -8.33
CA TYR A 83 1.18 1.50 -7.52
C TYR A 83 -0.28 1.72 -7.94
N ASP A 84 -0.74 1.21 -9.06
CA ASP A 84 -2.14 1.26 -9.52
C ASP A 84 -2.83 -0.11 -9.37
N VAL A 85 -3.15 -0.45 -8.12
CA VAL A 85 -3.67 -1.75 -7.71
C VAL A 85 -5.04 -2.04 -8.34
N THR A 86 -5.23 -3.28 -8.81
CA THR A 86 -6.50 -3.83 -9.31
C THR A 86 -7.12 -4.88 -8.40
N ASP A 87 -6.34 -5.57 -7.57
CA ASP A 87 -6.82 -6.50 -6.55
C ASP A 87 -5.88 -6.49 -5.33
N TYR A 88 -6.36 -6.00 -4.20
CA TYR A 88 -5.59 -5.93 -2.95
C TYR A 88 -5.39 -7.28 -2.25
N TYR A 89 -6.07 -8.33 -2.68
CA TYR A 89 -6.06 -9.64 -2.02
C TYR A 89 -5.19 -10.67 -2.76
N LYS A 90 -4.51 -10.23 -3.84
CA LYS A 90 -3.68 -11.09 -4.65
C LYS A 90 -2.29 -10.50 -4.88
N VAL A 91 -1.32 -11.38 -4.84
CA VAL A 91 0.00 -11.12 -5.42
C VAL A 91 -0.14 -10.99 -6.93
N ASP A 92 0.62 -10.06 -7.53
CA ASP A 92 0.68 -9.90 -8.98
C ASP A 92 1.11 -11.23 -9.64
N PRO A 93 0.37 -11.72 -10.63
CA PRO A 93 0.70 -12.98 -11.32
C PRO A 93 2.10 -13.02 -11.95
N GLU A 94 2.68 -11.85 -12.29
CA GLU A 94 4.06 -11.78 -12.79
C GLU A 94 5.09 -12.09 -11.68
N TYR A 95 4.71 -11.94 -10.39
CA TYR A 95 5.60 -12.23 -9.26
C TYR A 95 5.35 -13.58 -8.62
N GLY A 96 4.22 -14.22 -8.91
CA GLY A 96 3.84 -15.52 -8.36
C GLY A 96 2.44 -15.55 -7.76
N THR A 97 2.26 -16.36 -6.73
CA THR A 97 0.97 -16.60 -6.07
C THR A 97 0.99 -16.17 -4.59
N ASN A 98 -0.19 -16.10 -4.00
CA ASN A 98 -0.32 -15.90 -2.54
C ASN A 98 0.40 -17.00 -1.74
N GLU A 99 0.43 -18.23 -2.26
CA GLU A 99 1.14 -19.35 -1.62
C GLU A 99 2.65 -19.20 -1.73
N ASP A 100 3.17 -18.68 -2.84
CA ASP A 100 4.59 -18.33 -2.97
C ASP A 100 4.99 -17.25 -1.97
N PHE A 101 4.13 -16.24 -1.79
CA PHE A 101 4.36 -15.20 -0.79
C PHE A 101 4.37 -15.76 0.65
N LYS A 102 3.43 -16.63 1.02
CA LYS A 102 3.45 -17.28 2.33
C LYS A 102 4.74 -18.07 2.55
N ARG A 103 5.22 -18.75 1.50
CA ARG A 103 6.51 -19.43 1.56
C ARG A 103 7.67 -18.47 1.75
N LEU A 104 7.64 -17.29 1.09
CA LEU A 104 8.63 -16.23 1.32
C LEU A 104 8.63 -15.80 2.80
N MET A 105 7.45 -15.57 3.39
CA MET A 105 7.33 -15.19 4.79
C MET A 105 7.92 -16.25 5.72
N ASP A 106 7.58 -17.52 5.50
CA ASP A 106 8.12 -18.64 6.28
C ASP A 106 9.67 -18.71 6.17
N GLU A 107 10.23 -18.53 4.99
CA GLU A 107 11.67 -18.60 4.77
C GLU A 107 12.42 -17.36 5.30
N ALA A 108 11.82 -16.17 5.21
CA ALA A 108 12.36 -14.95 5.78
C ALA A 108 12.37 -15.01 7.32
N HIS A 109 11.27 -15.44 7.94
CA HIS A 109 11.16 -15.57 9.39
C HIS A 109 12.12 -16.61 9.99
N LYS A 110 12.39 -17.72 9.28
CA LYS A 110 13.42 -18.71 9.71
C LYS A 110 14.81 -18.09 9.81
N ARG A 111 15.08 -17.04 9.05
CA ARG A 111 16.36 -16.30 9.01
C ARG A 111 16.36 -15.08 9.93
N GLY A 112 15.27 -14.82 10.66
CA GLY A 112 15.11 -13.63 11.49
C GLY A 112 14.94 -12.33 10.69
N ILE A 113 14.44 -12.43 9.47
CA ILE A 113 14.14 -11.30 8.60
C ILE A 113 12.66 -10.93 8.73
N TYR A 114 12.37 -9.70 9.12
CA TYR A 114 11.02 -9.12 9.06
C TYR A 114 10.70 -8.66 7.64
N VAL A 115 9.43 -8.78 7.24
CA VAL A 115 8.99 -8.34 5.90
C VAL A 115 7.81 -7.38 6.02
N ILE A 116 8.00 -6.16 5.52
CA ILE A 116 6.91 -5.20 5.32
C ILE A 116 6.60 -5.05 3.84
N VAL A 117 5.34 -4.80 3.53
CA VAL A 117 4.90 -4.58 2.16
C VAL A 117 4.44 -3.15 1.95
N ASP A 118 4.63 -2.65 0.74
CA ASP A 118 4.08 -1.35 0.32
C ASP A 118 2.57 -1.47 0.16
N LEU A 119 1.81 -0.67 0.90
CA LEU A 119 0.35 -0.69 0.88
C LEU A 119 -0.17 0.65 0.34
N VAL A 120 -0.74 0.59 -0.86
CA VAL A 120 -1.22 1.75 -1.60
C VAL A 120 -2.69 1.99 -1.28
N LEU A 121 -2.97 2.88 -0.33
CA LEU A 121 -4.33 3.14 0.17
C LEU A 121 -4.95 4.45 -0.33
N ASN A 122 -4.16 5.32 -0.93
CA ASN A 122 -4.65 6.61 -1.43
C ASN A 122 -5.57 6.46 -2.65
N HIS A 123 -5.25 5.55 -3.53
CA HIS A 123 -5.88 5.40 -4.84
C HIS A 123 -5.87 3.95 -5.32
N THR A 124 -6.60 3.69 -6.39
CA THR A 124 -6.58 2.42 -7.11
C THR A 124 -6.24 2.65 -8.58
N SER A 125 -6.08 1.58 -9.36
CA SER A 125 -6.14 1.67 -10.82
C SER A 125 -7.54 2.09 -11.30
N THR A 126 -7.61 2.78 -12.45
CA THR A 126 -8.88 2.95 -13.18
C THR A 126 -9.47 1.63 -13.68
N GLN A 127 -8.70 0.53 -13.64
CA GLN A 127 -9.13 -0.82 -13.98
C GLN A 127 -9.65 -1.60 -12.76
N HIS A 128 -9.50 -1.07 -11.53
CA HIS A 128 -10.04 -1.69 -10.33
C HIS A 128 -11.56 -1.84 -10.43
N PRO A 129 -12.16 -3.00 -10.11
CA PRO A 129 -13.61 -3.21 -10.19
C PRO A 129 -14.43 -2.14 -9.47
N TRP A 130 -13.98 -1.67 -8.31
CA TRP A 130 -14.65 -0.60 -7.57
C TRP A 130 -14.75 0.70 -8.38
N PHE A 131 -13.64 1.10 -9.04
CA PHE A 131 -13.66 2.30 -9.86
C PHE A 131 -14.50 2.12 -11.13
N VAL A 132 -14.39 0.97 -11.77
CA VAL A 132 -15.20 0.66 -12.97
C VAL A 132 -16.69 0.79 -12.66
N GLU A 133 -17.15 0.23 -11.55
CA GLU A 133 -18.54 0.32 -11.11
C GLU A 133 -18.92 1.72 -10.63
N SER A 134 -18.01 2.47 -10.00
CA SER A 134 -18.27 3.84 -9.52
C SER A 134 -18.59 4.85 -10.63
N LYS A 135 -18.31 4.50 -11.90
CA LYS A 135 -18.69 5.33 -13.07
C LYS A 135 -20.18 5.44 -13.28
N ASP A 136 -20.98 4.50 -12.76
CA ASP A 136 -22.44 4.62 -12.68
C ASP A 136 -22.80 5.46 -11.45
N PRO A 137 -23.50 6.62 -11.62
CA PRO A 137 -23.91 7.47 -10.49
C PRO A 137 -24.81 6.77 -9.46
N ASN A 138 -25.45 5.67 -9.84
CA ASN A 138 -26.32 4.89 -8.94
C ASN A 138 -25.61 3.68 -8.29
N SER A 139 -24.35 3.46 -8.60
CA SER A 139 -23.57 2.37 -8.02
C SER A 139 -23.32 2.57 -6.52
N PRO A 140 -23.36 1.51 -5.70
CA PRO A 140 -22.92 1.58 -4.30
C PRO A 140 -21.45 1.97 -4.16
N TYR A 141 -20.65 1.88 -5.22
CA TYR A 141 -19.25 2.29 -5.25
C TYR A 141 -19.07 3.76 -5.65
N ARG A 142 -20.14 4.52 -5.99
CA ARG A 142 -19.99 5.92 -6.42
C ARG A 142 -19.21 6.74 -5.41
N ASP A 143 -19.57 6.67 -4.14
CA ASP A 143 -18.99 7.45 -3.07
C ASP A 143 -17.69 6.83 -2.50
N TRP A 144 -17.18 5.75 -3.13
CA TRP A 144 -15.87 5.21 -2.79
C TRP A 144 -14.72 6.05 -3.36
N TYR A 145 -15.02 6.90 -4.34
CA TYR A 145 -14.10 7.82 -4.98
C TYR A 145 -14.62 9.24 -4.91
N LEU A 146 -13.75 10.20 -5.13
CA LEU A 146 -14.12 11.60 -5.13
C LEU A 146 -14.62 12.00 -6.53
N TRP A 147 -15.91 12.36 -6.62
CA TRP A 147 -16.57 12.74 -7.86
C TRP A 147 -17.11 14.16 -7.80
N SER A 148 -17.14 14.86 -8.94
CA SER A 148 -17.81 16.16 -9.13
C SER A 148 -18.62 16.15 -10.42
N ASP A 149 -19.83 16.73 -10.38
CA ASP A 149 -20.67 16.93 -11.58
C ASP A 149 -20.26 18.14 -12.40
N SER A 150 -19.37 19.00 -11.87
CA SER A 150 -18.84 20.16 -12.54
C SER A 150 -17.31 20.14 -12.56
N PHE A 151 -16.73 20.74 -13.61
CA PHE A 151 -15.29 20.91 -13.70
C PHE A 151 -14.76 21.76 -12.55
N GLN A 152 -13.68 21.31 -11.95
CA GLN A 152 -12.92 22.01 -10.92
C GLN A 152 -11.62 22.51 -11.56
N ASP A 153 -11.29 23.78 -11.41
CA ASP A 153 -10.20 24.46 -12.15
C ASP A 153 -8.87 24.54 -11.37
N TYR A 154 -8.82 24.02 -10.14
CA TYR A 154 -7.57 24.00 -9.39
C TYR A 154 -6.67 22.82 -9.82
N VAL A 155 -5.38 23.03 -9.61
CA VAL A 155 -4.33 22.05 -9.94
C VAL A 155 -3.77 21.41 -8.68
N GLY A 156 -3.07 20.29 -8.87
CA GLY A 156 -2.40 19.58 -7.79
C GLY A 156 -1.12 20.27 -7.30
N PRO A 157 -0.48 19.72 -6.26
CA PRO A 157 0.70 20.29 -5.61
C PRO A 157 1.89 20.51 -6.55
N TRP A 158 1.93 19.78 -7.68
CA TRP A 158 2.99 19.91 -8.70
C TRP A 158 2.54 20.67 -9.94
N GLY A 159 1.37 21.32 -9.91
CA GLY A 159 0.77 22.01 -11.04
C GLY A 159 0.06 21.09 -12.05
N GLN A 160 -0.09 19.82 -11.72
CA GLN A 160 -0.77 18.83 -12.56
C GLN A 160 -2.29 18.94 -12.45
N LYS A 161 -2.97 18.41 -13.47
CA LYS A 161 -4.42 18.27 -13.47
C LYS A 161 -4.80 17.16 -12.47
N VAL A 162 -5.79 17.42 -11.61
CA VAL A 162 -6.26 16.46 -10.59
C VAL A 162 -7.72 16.06 -10.78
N TRP A 163 -8.49 16.75 -11.63
CA TRP A 163 -9.86 16.38 -11.97
C TRP A 163 -9.93 15.88 -13.41
N HIS A 164 -10.37 14.65 -13.58
CA HIS A 164 -10.33 13.91 -14.84
C HIS A 164 -11.75 13.59 -15.32
N PRO A 165 -12.11 13.84 -16.59
CA PRO A 165 -13.46 13.63 -17.08
C PRO A 165 -13.77 12.12 -17.22
N SER A 166 -14.99 11.74 -16.81
CA SER A 166 -15.53 10.40 -17.04
C SER A 166 -17.06 10.44 -17.06
N ASN A 167 -17.68 9.94 -18.15
CA ASN A 167 -19.13 9.77 -18.27
C ASN A 167 -19.98 10.99 -17.90
N GLY A 168 -19.54 12.21 -18.21
CA GLY A 168 -20.25 13.45 -17.92
C GLY A 168 -20.04 14.04 -16.53
N SER A 169 -19.25 13.38 -15.69
CA SER A 169 -18.75 13.85 -14.40
C SER A 169 -17.22 13.92 -14.41
N TYR A 170 -16.63 14.29 -13.28
CA TYR A 170 -15.18 14.33 -13.08
C TYR A 170 -14.83 13.57 -11.81
N TYR A 171 -13.75 12.77 -11.86
CA TYR A 171 -13.18 12.13 -10.67
C TYR A 171 -11.85 12.79 -10.31
N TYR A 172 -11.53 12.72 -9.03
CA TYR A 172 -10.26 13.21 -8.51
C TYR A 172 -9.19 12.11 -8.60
N GLY A 173 -7.98 12.49 -8.97
CA GLY A 173 -6.79 11.65 -8.98
C GLY A 173 -5.57 12.55 -8.88
N VAL A 174 -4.98 12.64 -7.67
CA VAL A 174 -3.91 13.59 -7.39
C VAL A 174 -2.67 13.32 -8.22
N PHE A 175 -2.36 12.06 -8.52
CA PHE A 175 -1.14 11.71 -9.26
C PHE A 175 -1.33 11.82 -10.77
N TRP A 176 -2.34 11.16 -11.31
CA TRP A 176 -2.67 11.19 -12.74
C TRP A 176 -4.04 10.52 -12.99
N ASP A 177 -4.51 10.57 -14.24
CA ASP A 177 -5.83 10.06 -14.62
C ASP A 177 -5.99 8.52 -14.52
N GLY A 178 -4.90 7.77 -14.43
CA GLY A 178 -4.91 6.32 -14.20
C GLY A 178 -5.06 5.88 -12.74
N MET A 179 -4.96 6.83 -11.78
CA MET A 179 -4.97 6.58 -10.35
C MET A 179 -6.05 7.42 -9.64
N PRO A 180 -7.33 7.02 -9.68
CA PRO A 180 -8.41 7.69 -8.96
C PRO A 180 -8.26 7.54 -7.45
N ASP A 181 -8.37 8.65 -6.72
CA ASP A 181 -8.23 8.67 -5.26
C ASP A 181 -9.45 8.09 -4.58
N LEU A 182 -9.21 7.26 -3.57
CA LEU A 182 -10.24 6.69 -2.71
C LEU A 182 -10.79 7.77 -1.74
N ASN A 183 -12.09 7.74 -1.50
CA ASN A 183 -12.74 8.59 -0.51
C ASN A 183 -12.59 8.02 0.90
N LEU A 184 -11.49 8.32 1.56
CA LEU A 184 -11.19 7.84 2.92
C LEU A 184 -12.11 8.47 4.00
N GLN A 185 -12.87 9.51 3.68
CA GLN A 185 -13.93 10.02 4.55
C GLN A 185 -15.19 9.14 4.54
N ASN A 186 -15.30 8.21 3.59
CA ASN A 186 -16.38 7.23 3.56
C ASN A 186 -16.04 6.06 4.51
N PRO A 187 -16.83 5.83 5.58
CA PRO A 187 -16.54 4.77 6.55
C PRO A 187 -16.58 3.35 5.95
N VAL A 188 -17.29 3.15 4.83
CA VAL A 188 -17.30 1.86 4.12
C VAL A 188 -15.95 1.61 3.46
N VAL A 189 -15.32 2.64 2.90
CA VAL A 189 -13.96 2.55 2.33
C VAL A 189 -12.95 2.28 3.44
N THR A 190 -13.02 3.00 4.56
CA THR A 190 -12.14 2.77 5.71
C THR A 190 -12.25 1.33 6.23
N ASN A 191 -13.47 0.81 6.41
CA ASN A 191 -13.67 -0.59 6.80
C ASN A 191 -13.08 -1.58 5.78
N GLN A 192 -13.16 -1.27 4.49
CA GLN A 192 -12.56 -2.13 3.46
C GLN A 192 -11.03 -2.11 3.53
N ILE A 193 -10.42 -0.96 3.78
CA ILE A 193 -8.98 -0.82 4.01
C ILE A 193 -8.54 -1.63 5.23
N GLU A 194 -9.28 -1.57 6.33
CA GLU A 194 -9.00 -2.40 7.51
C GLU A 194 -9.07 -3.90 7.19
N ASN A 195 -10.02 -4.34 6.36
CA ASN A 195 -10.11 -5.74 5.93
C ASN A 195 -8.90 -6.16 5.09
N ILE A 196 -8.43 -5.29 4.19
CA ILE A 196 -7.20 -5.51 3.42
C ILE A 196 -6.01 -5.65 4.35
N THR A 197 -5.87 -4.74 5.31
CA THR A 197 -4.79 -4.75 6.30
C THR A 197 -4.79 -6.05 7.11
N ARG A 198 -5.96 -6.44 7.64
CA ARG A 198 -6.10 -7.71 8.37
C ARG A 198 -5.78 -8.92 7.49
N PHE A 199 -6.19 -8.92 6.23
CA PHE A 199 -5.83 -10.01 5.31
C PHE A 199 -4.31 -10.19 5.20
N TRP A 200 -3.57 -9.10 5.01
CA TRP A 200 -2.11 -9.20 4.89
C TRP A 200 -1.44 -9.55 6.22
N LEU A 201 -1.92 -9.04 7.34
CA LEU A 201 -1.40 -9.40 8.66
C LEU A 201 -1.74 -10.85 9.05
N ASP A 202 -3.02 -11.22 8.98
CA ASP A 202 -3.51 -12.46 9.58
C ASP A 202 -3.39 -13.67 8.63
N ASN A 203 -3.57 -13.44 7.31
CA ASN A 203 -3.57 -14.53 6.32
C ASN A 203 -2.26 -14.64 5.55
N MET A 204 -1.56 -13.54 5.34
CA MET A 204 -0.30 -13.49 4.62
C MET A 204 0.91 -13.38 5.56
N ASN A 205 0.69 -13.11 6.85
CA ASN A 205 1.68 -13.08 7.93
C ASN A 205 2.79 -12.02 7.75
N VAL A 206 2.47 -10.85 7.12
CA VAL A 206 3.41 -9.74 7.03
C VAL A 206 3.66 -9.11 8.40
N ASP A 207 4.85 -8.57 8.62
CA ASP A 207 5.23 -7.93 9.89
C ASP A 207 4.77 -6.48 9.99
N GLY A 208 4.39 -5.87 8.87
CA GLY A 208 3.92 -4.49 8.83
C GLY A 208 3.80 -3.94 7.41
N PHE A 209 3.65 -2.62 7.34
CA PHE A 209 3.41 -1.92 6.07
C PHE A 209 4.25 -0.65 5.95
N ARG A 210 4.60 -0.33 4.73
CA ARG A 210 4.95 1.02 4.32
C ARG A 210 3.75 1.60 3.58
N PHE A 211 3.17 2.68 4.10
CA PHE A 211 2.06 3.35 3.42
C PHE A 211 2.57 4.33 2.38
N ASP A 212 2.10 4.13 1.15
CA ASP A 212 2.34 5.08 0.07
C ASP A 212 1.44 6.31 0.19
N ALA A 213 1.91 7.44 -0.33
CA ALA A 213 1.13 8.68 -0.52
C ALA A 213 0.40 9.21 0.72
N ILE A 214 0.79 8.84 1.93
CA ILE A 214 0.12 9.10 3.20
C ILE A 214 -0.31 10.56 3.41
N LYS A 215 0.46 11.53 2.90
CA LYS A 215 0.15 12.95 3.05
C LYS A 215 -1.04 13.43 2.20
N HIS A 216 -1.46 12.61 1.22
CA HIS A 216 -2.53 12.92 0.27
C HIS A 216 -3.84 12.19 0.56
N PHE A 217 -3.97 11.53 1.69
CA PHE A 217 -5.10 10.63 2.00
C PHE A 217 -6.46 11.32 2.02
N ILE A 218 -6.54 12.56 2.51
CA ILE A 218 -7.81 13.29 2.57
C ILE A 218 -7.54 14.77 2.29
N GLU A 219 -8.20 15.30 1.26
CA GLU A 219 -8.17 16.70 0.90
C GLU A 219 -9.11 17.53 1.79
N ASP A 220 -8.81 18.82 1.94
CA ASP A 220 -9.69 19.84 2.53
C ASP A 220 -9.83 21.02 1.54
N GLY A 221 -10.81 20.93 0.66
CA GLY A 221 -10.99 21.86 -0.44
C GLY A 221 -9.78 21.88 -1.38
N SER A 222 -9.06 23.00 -1.44
CA SER A 222 -7.85 23.12 -2.25
C SER A 222 -6.56 22.68 -1.53
N ALA A 223 -6.63 22.36 -0.24
CA ALA A 223 -5.51 21.76 0.51
C ALA A 223 -5.46 20.26 0.22
N GLN A 224 -4.42 19.83 -0.49
CA GLN A 224 -4.32 18.49 -1.07
C GLN A 224 -3.25 17.63 -0.40
N GLU A 225 -2.69 18.10 0.70
CA GLU A 225 -1.69 17.34 1.47
C GLU A 225 -1.63 17.79 2.93
N ASN A 226 -1.29 16.86 3.81
CA ASN A 226 -1.06 17.08 5.24
C ASN A 226 -2.25 17.77 5.95
N THR A 227 -3.48 17.45 5.55
CA THR A 227 -4.68 18.03 6.15
C THR A 227 -4.91 17.46 7.56
N ASN A 228 -5.66 18.20 8.39
CA ASN A 228 -6.08 17.68 9.70
C ASN A 228 -6.90 16.38 9.56
N PHE A 229 -7.73 16.28 8.52
CA PHE A 229 -8.52 15.06 8.25
C PHE A 229 -7.64 13.84 7.99
N THR A 230 -6.54 14.01 7.25
CA THR A 230 -5.53 12.94 7.08
C THR A 230 -4.94 12.51 8.42
N HIS A 231 -4.55 13.46 9.28
CA HIS A 231 -3.97 13.15 10.58
C HIS A 231 -4.98 12.48 11.53
N ASP A 232 -6.22 12.95 11.53
CA ASP A 232 -7.30 12.37 12.34
C ASP A 232 -7.58 10.93 11.89
N TRP A 233 -7.71 10.70 10.58
CA TRP A 233 -7.91 9.37 10.00
C TRP A 233 -6.77 8.40 10.37
N LEU A 234 -5.52 8.84 10.24
CA LEU A 234 -4.36 8.02 10.62
C LEU A 234 -4.35 7.68 12.11
N THR A 235 -4.78 8.60 12.95
CA THR A 235 -4.88 8.38 14.40
C THR A 235 -5.95 7.34 14.73
N GLU A 236 -7.10 7.40 14.05
CA GLU A 236 -8.19 6.43 14.22
C GLU A 236 -7.81 5.05 13.67
N TYR A 237 -7.17 5.02 12.52
CA TYR A 237 -6.72 3.77 11.88
C TYR A 237 -5.68 3.01 12.71
N ASN A 238 -4.83 3.71 13.46
CA ASN A 238 -3.80 3.12 14.33
C ASN A 238 -4.35 2.71 15.73
N ALA A 239 -5.63 2.91 16.02
CA ALA A 239 -6.21 2.66 17.34
C ALA A 239 -6.79 1.25 17.49
#